data_d4e4781c561f09a49884935d22122ef6
#
_entry.id   d4e4781c561f09a49884935d22122ef6
#
_cell.length_a   1.000
_cell.length_b   1.000
_cell.length_c   1.000
_cell.angle_alpha   90.00
_cell.angle_beta   90.00
_cell.angle_gamma   90.00
#
_symmetry.space_group_name_H-M   'P 1'
#
loop_
_entity.id
_entity.type
_entity.pdbx_description
1 polymer ?
#
loop_
_entity_poly.entity_id
_entity_poly.type
_entity_poly.pdbx_seq_one_letter_code
_entity_poly.pdbx_strand_id
1 'polypeptide(L)'
;MEKCTFSTVTQKYLDSYAGILDTMTGTMNCAKENDSISYNFIVKMIPHHQAAIRISEELLRYTTCIPLQNIATEIVVTQTKETEEMRKMLCGCAGYRNDGQSLCGYRRQYGIIVTNMFSRMRSACPDNDINISYIRQMILHHEGGIAMCRNALRFSICPQLRAILKEAVKAQVKGIEEMKKLLQCKA
;
A
#
# COMPACT_ATOMS: atom_id res chain seq x y z
N MET A 1 -27.70 10.75 -17.28
CA MET A 1 -26.67 9.86 -16.70
C MET A 1 -27.40 9.02 -15.66
N GLU A 2 -27.65 7.73 -15.96
CA GLU A 2 -28.18 6.80 -14.96
C GLU A 2 -27.16 6.69 -13.80
N LYS A 3 -27.63 6.94 -12.57
CA LYS A 3 -26.84 6.64 -11.38
C LYS A 3 -26.65 5.12 -11.33
N CYS A 4 -25.43 4.62 -11.55
CA CYS A 4 -25.09 3.25 -11.22
C CYS A 4 -25.42 3.00 -9.74
N THR A 5 -26.52 2.30 -9.48
CA THR A 5 -26.88 1.88 -8.12
C THR A 5 -26.11 0.61 -7.79
N PHE A 6 -25.14 0.70 -6.90
CA PHE A 6 -24.42 -0.47 -6.38
C PHE A 6 -25.32 -1.32 -5.49
N SER A 7 -25.02 -2.62 -5.41
CA SER A 7 -25.63 -3.48 -4.40
C SER A 7 -25.29 -2.97 -2.98
N THR A 8 -26.12 -3.30 -2.00
CA THR A 8 -25.86 -2.91 -0.59
C THR A 8 -24.51 -3.40 -0.09
N VAL A 9 -24.07 -4.59 -0.53
CA VAL A 9 -22.76 -5.16 -0.15
C VAL A 9 -21.64 -4.34 -0.79
N THR A 10 -21.77 -4.05 -2.09
CA THR A 10 -20.78 -3.24 -2.80
C THR A 10 -20.66 -1.85 -2.20
N GLN A 11 -21.78 -1.20 -1.89
CA GLN A 11 -21.75 0.13 -1.26
C GLN A 11 -21.03 0.10 0.09
N LYS A 12 -21.34 -0.87 0.95
CA LYS A 12 -20.65 -1.03 2.25
C LYS A 12 -19.14 -1.22 2.10
N TYR A 13 -18.72 -2.05 1.13
CA TYR A 13 -17.32 -2.25 0.83
C TYR A 13 -16.64 -0.94 0.38
N LEU A 14 -17.28 -0.20 -0.54
CA LEU A 14 -16.74 1.07 -1.07
C LEU A 14 -16.66 2.16 0.01
N ASP A 15 -17.65 2.25 0.89
CA ASP A 15 -17.64 3.18 2.02
C ASP A 15 -16.51 2.85 3.01
N SER A 16 -16.32 1.56 3.31
CA SER A 16 -15.20 1.09 4.14
C SER A 16 -13.86 1.41 3.48
N TYR A 17 -13.71 1.12 2.19
CA TYR A 17 -12.50 1.46 1.43
C TYR A 17 -12.17 2.95 1.48
N ALA A 18 -13.15 3.82 1.27
CA ALA A 18 -12.96 5.27 1.32
C ALA A 18 -12.46 5.72 2.70
N GLY A 19 -13.06 5.22 3.78
CA GLY A 19 -12.63 5.52 5.15
C GLY A 19 -11.22 5.03 5.47
N ILE A 20 -10.84 3.83 4.96
CA ILE A 20 -9.49 3.28 5.11
C ILE A 20 -8.47 4.15 4.35
N LEU A 21 -8.80 4.55 3.12
CA LEU A 21 -7.95 5.41 2.29
C LEU A 21 -7.74 6.78 2.92
N ASP A 22 -8.78 7.40 3.48
CA ASP A 22 -8.68 8.67 4.17
C ASP A 22 -7.81 8.56 5.43
N THR A 23 -7.98 7.49 6.21
CA THR A 23 -7.15 7.20 7.39
C THR A 23 -5.68 7.03 7.00
N MET A 24 -5.39 6.24 5.94
CA MET A 24 -4.03 6.04 5.42
C MET A 24 -3.41 7.38 5.01
N THR A 25 -4.14 8.15 4.20
CA THR A 25 -3.65 9.44 3.69
C THR A 25 -3.35 10.41 4.83
N GLY A 26 -4.26 10.54 5.78
CA GLY A 26 -4.09 11.41 6.96
C GLY A 26 -2.89 11.01 7.81
N THR A 27 -2.76 9.71 8.12
CA THR A 27 -1.66 9.20 8.95
C THR A 27 -0.30 9.35 8.25
N MET A 28 -0.22 9.06 6.94
CA MET A 28 1.01 9.23 6.18
C MET A 28 1.44 10.71 6.09
N ASN A 29 0.48 11.63 5.95
CA ASN A 29 0.76 13.06 5.87
C ASN A 29 1.17 13.66 7.23
N CYS A 30 0.62 13.16 8.34
CA CYS A 30 0.93 13.61 9.69
C CYS A 30 2.17 12.95 10.29
N ALA A 31 2.80 11.99 9.59
CA ALA A 31 3.97 11.29 10.10
C ALA A 31 5.14 12.25 10.34
N LYS A 32 5.66 12.27 11.57
CA LYS A 32 6.82 13.09 11.93
C LYS A 32 8.07 12.52 11.26
N GLU A 33 8.80 13.37 10.57
CA GLU A 33 10.06 13.04 9.91
C GLU A 33 11.27 13.51 10.72
N ASN A 34 12.42 12.90 10.43
CA ASN A 34 13.72 13.31 10.96
C ASN A 34 14.78 13.34 9.82
N ASP A 35 16.06 13.29 10.17
CA ASP A 35 17.18 13.29 9.23
C ASP A 35 17.60 11.87 8.77
N SER A 36 16.74 10.87 8.96
CA SER A 36 16.93 9.50 8.46
C SER A 36 15.88 9.15 7.40
N ILE A 37 16.32 8.83 6.19
CA ILE A 37 15.45 8.31 5.12
C ILE A 37 14.84 6.97 5.54
N SER A 38 15.59 6.13 6.26
CA SER A 38 15.08 4.85 6.76
C SER A 38 13.92 5.04 7.73
N TYR A 39 14.07 5.93 8.70
CA TYR A 39 13.01 6.26 9.63
C TYR A 39 11.79 6.86 8.92
N ASN A 40 12.03 7.86 8.05
CA ASN A 40 10.96 8.54 7.30
C ASN A 40 10.18 7.59 6.40
N PHE A 41 10.86 6.60 5.82
CA PHE A 41 10.21 5.54 5.06
C PHE A 41 9.33 4.67 5.96
N ILE A 42 9.86 4.17 7.08
CA ILE A 42 9.16 3.25 7.97
C ILE A 42 7.87 3.88 8.53
N VAL A 43 7.93 5.11 9.05
CA VAL A 43 6.76 5.78 9.66
C VAL A 43 5.64 6.06 8.67
N LYS A 44 5.93 6.03 7.37
CA LYS A 44 4.96 6.20 6.29
C LYS A 44 4.52 4.86 5.67
N MET A 45 5.40 3.87 5.63
CA MET A 45 5.06 2.55 5.09
C MET A 45 4.18 1.73 6.04
N ILE A 46 4.33 1.89 7.35
CA ILE A 46 3.46 1.23 8.34
C ILE A 46 1.97 1.55 8.09
N PRO A 47 1.51 2.81 8.04
CA PRO A 47 0.10 3.10 7.76
C PRO A 47 -0.32 2.68 6.35
N HIS A 48 0.57 2.68 5.36
CA HIS A 48 0.31 2.13 4.04
C HIS A 48 0.01 0.63 4.12
N HIS A 49 0.83 -0.18 4.78
CA HIS A 49 0.57 -1.61 4.98
C HIS A 49 -0.71 -1.87 5.78
N GLN A 50 -0.96 -1.11 6.84
CA GLN A 50 -2.18 -1.22 7.62
C GLN A 50 -3.44 -1.00 6.77
N ALA A 51 -3.39 -0.12 5.79
CA ALA A 51 -4.49 0.07 4.85
C ALA A 51 -4.72 -1.17 3.98
N ALA A 52 -3.68 -1.76 3.39
CA ALA A 52 -3.82 -2.98 2.60
C ALA A 52 -4.38 -4.15 3.41
N ILE A 53 -3.90 -4.32 4.65
CA ILE A 53 -4.42 -5.35 5.58
C ILE A 53 -5.93 -5.15 5.76
N ARG A 54 -6.36 -3.95 6.14
CA ARG A 54 -7.78 -3.66 6.40
C ARG A 54 -8.66 -3.79 5.15
N ILE A 55 -8.19 -3.34 3.98
CA ILE A 55 -8.91 -3.49 2.71
C ILE A 55 -9.06 -4.99 2.37
N SER A 56 -8.02 -5.79 2.60
CA SER A 56 -8.05 -7.23 2.35
C SER A 56 -8.97 -7.96 3.34
N GLU A 57 -8.94 -7.62 4.62
CA GLU A 57 -9.86 -8.13 5.63
C GLU A 57 -11.32 -7.80 5.30
N GLU A 58 -11.58 -6.58 4.79
CA GLU A 58 -12.92 -6.18 4.37
C GLU A 58 -13.40 -6.98 3.16
N LEU A 59 -12.55 -7.22 2.16
CA LEU A 59 -12.88 -8.11 1.04
C LEU A 59 -13.24 -9.52 1.51
N LEU A 60 -12.44 -10.09 2.42
CA LEU A 60 -12.60 -11.47 2.92
C LEU A 60 -13.96 -11.72 3.58
N ARG A 61 -14.67 -10.67 4.03
CA ARG A 61 -16.02 -10.77 4.59
C ARG A 61 -17.09 -11.12 3.54
N TYR A 62 -16.82 -10.82 2.27
CA TYR A 62 -17.85 -10.87 1.23
C TYR A 62 -17.48 -11.77 0.05
N THR A 63 -16.19 -11.93 -0.24
CA THR A 63 -15.77 -12.69 -1.43
C THR A 63 -15.91 -14.21 -1.23
N THR A 64 -16.44 -14.88 -2.25
CA THR A 64 -16.44 -16.34 -2.38
C THR A 64 -15.42 -16.84 -3.41
N CYS A 65 -14.66 -15.93 -4.02
CA CYS A 65 -13.65 -16.26 -5.02
C CYS A 65 -12.38 -16.80 -4.34
N ILE A 66 -12.21 -18.13 -4.30
CA ILE A 66 -11.09 -18.79 -3.62
C ILE A 66 -9.71 -18.25 -4.04
N PRO A 67 -9.38 -18.06 -5.32
CA PRO A 67 -8.10 -17.48 -5.70
C PRO A 67 -7.88 -16.08 -5.10
N LEU A 68 -8.93 -15.27 -5.02
CA LEU A 68 -8.84 -13.93 -4.45
C LEU A 68 -8.77 -13.94 -2.92
N GLN A 69 -9.44 -14.90 -2.26
CA GLN A 69 -9.28 -15.13 -0.83
C GLN A 69 -7.83 -15.48 -0.47
N ASN A 70 -7.18 -16.33 -1.28
CA ASN A 70 -5.78 -16.68 -1.07
C ASN A 70 -4.86 -15.46 -1.20
N ILE A 71 -5.03 -14.63 -2.23
CA ILE A 71 -4.24 -13.40 -2.42
C ILE A 71 -4.47 -12.44 -1.24
N ALA A 72 -5.72 -12.18 -0.86
CA ALA A 72 -6.03 -11.28 0.24
C ALA A 72 -5.46 -11.79 1.59
N THR A 73 -5.52 -13.09 1.84
CA THR A 73 -4.94 -13.71 3.04
C THR A 73 -3.40 -13.59 3.04
N GLU A 74 -2.75 -13.84 1.90
CA GLU A 74 -1.29 -13.68 1.76
C GLU A 74 -0.88 -12.22 2.02
N ILE A 75 -1.63 -11.24 1.55
CA ILE A 75 -1.40 -9.81 1.82
C ILE A 75 -1.50 -9.53 3.33
N VAL A 76 -2.55 -9.99 3.99
CA VAL A 76 -2.74 -9.81 5.44
C VAL A 76 -1.56 -10.38 6.21
N VAL A 77 -1.18 -11.63 5.95
CA VAL A 77 -0.09 -12.31 6.67
C VAL A 77 1.26 -11.62 6.42
N THR A 78 1.58 -11.36 5.15
CA THR A 78 2.89 -10.83 4.76
C THR A 78 3.07 -9.40 5.26
N GLN A 79 2.08 -8.53 5.06
CA GLN A 79 2.22 -7.11 5.44
C GLN A 79 2.07 -6.90 6.96
N THR A 80 1.39 -7.79 7.67
CA THR A 80 1.43 -7.80 9.16
C THR A 80 2.86 -8.07 9.64
N LYS A 81 3.50 -9.12 9.12
CA LYS A 81 4.89 -9.46 9.46
C LYS A 81 5.85 -8.32 9.14
N GLU A 82 5.77 -7.76 7.92
CA GLU A 82 6.61 -6.62 7.50
C GLU A 82 6.42 -5.39 8.40
N THR A 83 5.18 -5.11 8.80
CA THR A 83 4.85 -4.02 9.73
C THR A 83 5.50 -4.23 11.11
N GLU A 84 5.46 -5.45 11.65
CA GLU A 84 6.10 -5.79 12.91
C GLU A 84 7.64 -5.68 12.82
N GLU A 85 8.24 -6.16 11.75
CA GLU A 85 9.67 -6.05 11.50
C GLU A 85 10.11 -4.58 11.40
N MET A 86 9.36 -3.75 10.66
CA MET A 86 9.61 -2.31 10.57
C MET A 86 9.50 -1.61 11.94
N ARG A 87 8.52 -1.96 12.77
CA ARG A 87 8.39 -1.40 14.12
C ARG A 87 9.59 -1.75 15.01
N LYS A 88 10.08 -2.98 14.95
CA LYS A 88 11.24 -3.44 15.74
C LYS A 88 12.52 -2.68 15.37
N MET A 89 12.70 -2.33 14.10
CA MET A 89 13.92 -1.64 13.65
C MET A 89 13.81 -0.11 13.71
N LEU A 90 12.66 0.46 14.07
CA LEU A 90 12.40 1.90 13.97
C LEU A 90 13.44 2.74 14.74
N CYS A 91 13.76 2.35 16.00
CA CYS A 91 14.74 3.06 16.81
C CYS A 91 16.15 3.02 16.22
N GLY A 92 16.60 1.84 15.76
CA GLY A 92 17.91 1.68 15.12
C GLY A 92 18.01 2.46 13.81
N CYS A 93 16.97 2.43 13.00
CA CYS A 93 16.89 3.18 11.75
C CYS A 93 16.84 4.70 11.95
N ALA A 94 16.33 5.19 13.08
CA ALA A 94 16.30 6.61 13.39
C ALA A 94 17.72 7.21 13.55
N GLY A 95 18.68 6.41 13.99
CA GLY A 95 20.10 6.80 14.12
C GLY A 95 20.87 6.79 12.79
N TYR A 96 20.31 6.23 11.73
CA TYR A 96 20.95 6.15 10.41
C TYR A 96 20.71 7.45 9.61
N ARG A 97 21.55 8.46 9.86
CA ARG A 97 21.38 9.82 9.34
C ARG A 97 21.81 9.93 7.88
N ASN A 98 21.12 10.81 7.16
CA ASN A 98 21.42 11.17 5.78
C ASN A 98 21.76 12.67 5.68
N ASP A 99 22.56 13.04 4.68
CA ASP A 99 22.84 14.43 4.35
C ASP A 99 21.59 15.17 3.81
N GLY A 100 21.64 16.51 3.88
CA GLY A 100 20.50 17.35 3.49
C GLY A 100 20.12 17.22 2.02
N GLN A 101 21.07 16.96 1.12
CA GLN A 101 20.80 16.80 -0.32
C GLN A 101 20.04 15.49 -0.57
N SER A 102 20.47 14.40 0.05
CA SER A 102 19.79 13.10 -0.01
C SER A 102 18.37 13.18 0.54
N LEU A 103 18.20 13.83 1.71
CA LEU A 103 16.87 14.03 2.31
C LEU A 103 15.94 14.86 1.42
N CYS A 104 16.43 15.95 0.84
CA CYS A 104 15.67 16.78 -0.08
C CYS A 104 15.24 15.99 -1.33
N GLY A 105 16.16 15.24 -1.93
CA GLY A 105 15.89 14.39 -3.09
C GLY A 105 14.86 13.31 -2.80
N TYR A 106 15.00 12.62 -1.66
CA TYR A 106 14.04 11.61 -1.20
C TYR A 106 12.65 12.19 -0.99
N ARG A 107 12.53 13.29 -0.24
CA ARG A 107 11.25 13.94 0.10
C ARG A 107 10.51 14.45 -1.14
N ARG A 108 11.24 15.10 -2.05
CA ARG A 108 10.65 15.59 -3.30
C ARG A 108 10.04 14.45 -4.13
N GLN A 109 10.79 13.36 -4.32
CA GLN A 109 10.30 12.23 -5.08
C GLN A 109 9.17 11.49 -4.37
N TYR A 110 9.27 11.35 -3.04
CA TYR A 110 8.21 10.78 -2.22
C TYR A 110 6.90 11.56 -2.38
N GLY A 111 6.93 12.89 -2.32
CA GLY A 111 5.74 13.73 -2.51
C GLY A 111 5.05 13.48 -3.85
N ILE A 112 5.83 13.39 -4.94
CA ILE A 112 5.29 13.06 -6.28
C ILE A 112 4.62 11.69 -6.28
N ILE A 113 5.29 10.67 -5.71
CA ILE A 113 4.80 9.29 -5.68
C ILE A 113 3.47 9.21 -4.93
N VAL A 114 3.39 9.76 -3.72
CA VAL A 114 2.18 9.61 -2.90
C VAL A 114 1.01 10.44 -3.40
N THR A 115 1.27 11.63 -3.94
CA THR A 115 0.23 12.44 -4.58
C THR A 115 -0.39 11.69 -5.76
N ASN A 116 0.45 11.10 -6.63
CA ASN A 116 -0.03 10.30 -7.75
C ASN A 116 -0.78 9.03 -7.27
N MET A 117 -0.23 8.32 -6.29
CA MET A 117 -0.87 7.13 -5.70
C MET A 117 -2.26 7.46 -5.16
N PHE A 118 -2.37 8.47 -4.30
CA PHE A 118 -3.66 8.86 -3.70
C PHE A 118 -4.67 9.32 -4.75
N SER A 119 -4.25 10.11 -5.73
CA SER A 119 -5.11 10.53 -6.83
C SER A 119 -5.66 9.34 -7.59
N ARG A 120 -4.81 8.40 -7.99
CA ARG A 120 -5.21 7.19 -8.73
C ARG A 120 -6.12 6.29 -7.90
N MET A 121 -5.82 6.07 -6.62
CA MET A 121 -6.65 5.26 -5.73
C MET A 121 -8.03 5.87 -5.51
N ARG A 122 -8.14 7.20 -5.39
CA ARG A 122 -9.43 7.90 -5.27
C ARG A 122 -10.24 7.88 -6.56
N SER A 123 -9.58 7.89 -7.71
CA SER A 123 -10.22 7.85 -9.02
C SER A 123 -10.41 6.43 -9.57
N ALA A 124 -10.05 5.40 -8.82
CA ALA A 124 -10.25 4.00 -9.22
C ALA A 124 -11.74 3.76 -9.49
N CYS A 125 -12.06 3.40 -10.75
CA CYS A 125 -13.44 3.17 -11.16
C CYS A 125 -14.02 1.98 -10.39
N PRO A 126 -15.06 2.18 -9.56
CA PRO A 126 -15.68 1.08 -8.83
C PRO A 126 -16.50 0.20 -9.78
N ASP A 127 -16.69 -1.05 -9.39
CA ASP A 127 -17.49 -2.04 -10.06
C ASP A 127 -18.54 -2.60 -9.09
N ASN A 128 -19.68 -3.08 -9.59
CA ASN A 128 -20.67 -3.73 -8.73
C ASN A 128 -20.18 -5.12 -8.23
N ASP A 129 -19.23 -5.75 -8.93
CA ASP A 129 -18.46 -6.88 -8.39
C ASP A 129 -17.35 -6.33 -7.47
N ILE A 130 -17.49 -6.57 -6.16
CA ILE A 130 -16.49 -6.17 -5.15
C ILE A 130 -15.11 -6.75 -5.43
N ASN A 131 -15.03 -7.93 -6.06
CA ASN A 131 -13.75 -8.56 -6.41
C ASN A 131 -13.00 -7.72 -7.44
N ILE A 132 -13.72 -7.21 -8.45
CA ILE A 132 -13.14 -6.34 -9.48
C ILE A 132 -12.71 -5.01 -8.86
N SER A 133 -13.56 -4.41 -8.02
CA SER A 133 -13.24 -3.18 -7.28
C SER A 133 -11.98 -3.34 -6.44
N TYR A 134 -11.93 -4.40 -5.62
CA TYR A 134 -10.76 -4.71 -4.80
C TYR A 134 -9.48 -4.87 -5.63
N ILE A 135 -9.53 -5.67 -6.69
CA ILE A 135 -8.35 -5.93 -7.53
C ILE A 135 -7.82 -4.62 -8.12
N ARG A 136 -8.69 -3.77 -8.68
CA ARG A 136 -8.29 -2.47 -9.23
C ARG A 136 -7.64 -1.58 -8.18
N GLN A 137 -8.24 -1.49 -7.01
CA GLN A 137 -7.76 -0.68 -5.88
C GLN A 137 -6.43 -1.19 -5.31
N MET A 138 -6.30 -2.51 -5.13
CA MET A 138 -5.10 -3.12 -4.55
C MET A 138 -3.92 -3.10 -5.52
N ILE A 139 -4.14 -3.22 -6.82
CA ILE A 139 -3.09 -3.01 -7.83
C ILE A 139 -2.50 -1.60 -7.69
N LEU A 140 -3.33 -0.57 -7.61
CA LEU A 140 -2.88 0.82 -7.45
C LEU A 140 -2.14 1.06 -6.14
N HIS A 141 -2.62 0.44 -5.06
CA HIS A 141 -1.95 0.46 -3.76
C HIS A 141 -0.55 -0.15 -3.84
N HIS A 142 -0.42 -1.34 -4.41
CA HIS A 142 0.87 -2.03 -4.58
C HIS A 142 1.82 -1.26 -5.50
N GLU A 143 1.35 -0.71 -6.61
CA GLU A 143 2.16 0.14 -7.49
C GLU A 143 2.75 1.33 -6.73
N GLY A 144 1.96 1.96 -5.86
CA GLY A 144 2.41 3.03 -4.98
C GLY A 144 3.47 2.56 -3.97
N GLY A 145 3.24 1.44 -3.29
CA GLY A 145 4.19 0.83 -2.36
C GLY A 145 5.53 0.48 -3.02
N ILE A 146 5.49 -0.13 -4.21
CA ILE A 146 6.68 -0.43 -5.01
C ILE A 146 7.45 0.85 -5.34
N ALA A 147 6.76 1.92 -5.75
CA ALA A 147 7.40 3.19 -6.07
C ALA A 147 8.05 3.83 -4.83
N MET A 148 7.40 3.77 -3.67
CA MET A 148 7.96 4.22 -2.39
C MET A 148 9.22 3.43 -2.02
N CYS A 149 9.18 2.09 -2.11
CA CYS A 149 10.34 1.23 -1.85
C CYS A 149 11.50 1.55 -2.79
N ARG A 150 11.24 1.64 -4.08
CA ARG A 150 12.26 1.97 -5.10
C ARG A 150 12.86 3.36 -4.87
N ASN A 151 12.07 4.35 -4.44
CA ASN A 151 12.60 5.66 -4.09
C ASN A 151 13.60 5.57 -2.91
N ALA A 152 13.23 4.90 -1.82
CA ALA A 152 14.12 4.73 -0.66
C ALA A 152 15.41 3.96 -1.00
N LEU A 153 15.31 2.93 -1.84
CA LEU A 153 16.46 2.12 -2.29
C LEU A 153 17.53 2.89 -3.10
N ARG A 154 17.20 4.07 -3.62
CA ARG A 154 18.15 4.95 -4.33
C ARG A 154 19.15 5.63 -3.40
N PHE A 155 18.90 5.64 -2.11
CA PHE A 155 19.68 6.36 -1.11
C PHE A 155 20.40 5.40 -0.16
N SER A 156 21.30 5.95 0.65
CA SER A 156 21.88 5.21 1.76
C SER A 156 20.82 5.02 2.84
N ILE A 157 20.43 3.77 3.08
CA ILE A 157 19.45 3.37 4.10
C ILE A 157 20.02 2.22 4.93
N CYS A 158 19.43 2.02 6.11
CA CYS A 158 19.76 0.93 7.01
C CYS A 158 19.80 -0.42 6.26
N PRO A 159 20.89 -1.22 6.38
CA PRO A 159 21.04 -2.48 5.63
C PRO A 159 19.90 -3.48 5.86
N GLN A 160 19.39 -3.57 7.09
CA GLN A 160 18.29 -4.45 7.43
C GLN A 160 17.00 -4.02 6.70
N LEU A 161 16.70 -2.71 6.68
CA LEU A 161 15.57 -2.18 5.94
C LEU A 161 15.74 -2.43 4.44
N ARG A 162 16.94 -2.26 3.89
CA ARG A 162 17.23 -2.51 2.46
C ARG A 162 16.86 -3.92 2.04
N ALA A 163 17.12 -4.93 2.87
CA ALA A 163 16.78 -6.32 2.60
C ALA A 163 15.26 -6.50 2.53
N ILE A 164 14.52 -5.99 3.53
CA ILE A 164 13.06 -6.06 3.57
C ILE A 164 12.43 -5.38 2.34
N LEU A 165 12.89 -4.18 1.98
CA LEU A 165 12.35 -3.45 0.82
C LEU A 165 12.52 -4.20 -0.50
N LYS A 166 13.63 -4.92 -0.68
CA LYS A 166 13.83 -5.74 -1.88
C LYS A 166 12.84 -6.90 -1.95
N GLU A 167 12.58 -7.58 -0.85
CA GLU A 167 11.62 -8.69 -0.81
C GLU A 167 10.18 -8.17 -0.92
N ALA A 168 9.83 -7.07 -0.25
CA ALA A 168 8.53 -6.43 -0.38
C ALA A 168 8.21 -6.03 -1.83
N VAL A 169 9.19 -5.48 -2.58
CA VAL A 169 9.01 -5.18 -4.00
C VAL A 169 8.69 -6.45 -4.81
N LYS A 170 9.41 -7.55 -4.57
CA LYS A 170 9.15 -8.82 -5.28
C LYS A 170 7.75 -9.36 -4.97
N ALA A 171 7.37 -9.38 -3.70
CA ALA A 171 6.06 -9.87 -3.26
C ALA A 171 4.92 -9.03 -3.87
N GLN A 172 5.04 -7.70 -3.83
CA GLN A 172 4.01 -6.83 -4.41
C GLN A 172 3.93 -6.92 -5.93
N VAL A 173 5.05 -7.10 -6.64
CA VAL A 173 5.04 -7.33 -8.09
C VAL A 173 4.31 -8.64 -8.42
N LYS A 174 4.63 -9.73 -7.71
CA LYS A 174 3.94 -11.01 -7.85
C LYS A 174 2.43 -10.85 -7.61
N GLY A 175 2.03 -10.19 -6.53
CA GLY A 175 0.62 -9.94 -6.22
C GLY A 175 -0.12 -9.16 -7.32
N ILE A 176 0.52 -8.15 -7.92
CA ILE A 176 -0.05 -7.40 -9.06
C ILE A 176 -0.27 -8.35 -10.25
N GLU A 177 0.71 -9.20 -10.58
CA GLU A 177 0.59 -10.14 -11.71
C GLU A 177 -0.54 -11.15 -11.49
N GLU A 178 -0.68 -11.69 -10.29
CA GLU A 178 -1.76 -12.61 -9.93
C GLU A 178 -3.13 -11.92 -10.00
N MET A 179 -3.27 -10.72 -9.47
CA MET A 179 -4.50 -9.94 -9.56
C MET A 179 -4.87 -9.59 -11.00
N LYS A 180 -3.90 -9.22 -11.85
CA LYS A 180 -4.14 -8.95 -13.28
C LYS A 180 -4.63 -10.18 -14.02
N LYS A 181 -4.08 -11.37 -13.74
CA LYS A 181 -4.57 -12.63 -14.33
C LYS A 181 -6.04 -12.88 -13.97
N LEU A 182 -6.43 -12.65 -12.73
CA LEU A 182 -7.84 -12.80 -12.30
C LEU A 182 -8.79 -11.84 -13.01
N LEU A 183 -8.36 -10.60 -13.29
CA LEU A 183 -9.17 -9.66 -14.08
C LEU A 183 -9.38 -10.15 -15.52
N GLN A 184 -8.35 -10.72 -16.15
CA GLN A 184 -8.44 -11.23 -17.52
C GLN A 184 -9.38 -12.43 -17.64
N CYS A 185 -9.49 -13.26 -16.62
CA CYS A 185 -10.40 -14.42 -16.61
C CYS A 185 -11.87 -14.02 -16.39
N LYS A 186 -12.17 -12.79 -15.99
CA LYS A 186 -13.51 -12.29 -15.74
C LYS A 186 -14.03 -11.32 -16.81
N ALA A 187 -13.18 -10.90 -17.75
CA ALA A 187 -13.51 -10.07 -18.90
C ALA A 187 -13.90 -10.94 -20.09
#